data_0ccfd6327c90a4056d3a815faa93022c
#
_entry.id   0ccfd6327c90a4056d3a815faa93022c
#
_cell.length_a   1.000
_cell.length_b   1.000
_cell.length_c   1.000
_cell.angle_alpha   90.00
_cell.angle_beta   90.00
_cell.angle_gamma   90.00
#
_symmetry.space_group_name_H-M   'P 1'
#
loop_
_entity.id
_entity.type
_entity.pdbx_description
1 polymer ?
#
loop_
_entity_poly.entity_id
_entity_poly.type
_entity_poly.pdbx_seq_one_letter_code
_entity_poly.pdbx_strand_id
1 'polypeptide(L)'
;MTLQHDALRREAPRSDRVLIPRAIWLLAAGMFLWGFGYGLHTYMFPVYLRSIGCTPSQVGVVFSVSMAATAASCIPGGVLADRYDRRKVILLTWLAGAPSPILYYLARDYRMAAVGIALYSGSLLGYPALNAYAASSATAGASGAAFGVINVGFAVGMIASPLVGGRVSDVWGPKTVFLWSLAFFLAASCVMAFLPPERREAKSEAAAGAGAAAGAAAGAGPRGGGSGGYRGLLRDGSFMWFIAFYSVCAFAYYMIQPLISQYLADVRSSSMQAIGMLGTLMSLGQALITAVVARAADRRGTVVAVGANLLVFVVSLLCFVLVPSPAVTLVCLFLLGGFMAGQGVVYAGVGEILRERADGKAFALFSLAMSTVSIFGPYMGGAMYARSRGTPFYLAAGLVAVGGALLVREGIAIRSGRGGGLAAEQIPGRPDSTTI
;
A
#
# COMPACT_ATOMS: atom_id res chain seq x y z
N MET A 1 -28.13 49.50 -12.26
CA MET A 1 -27.53 48.22 -12.69
C MET A 1 -26.07 48.05 -12.25
N THR A 2 -25.48 49.01 -11.59
CA THR A 2 -24.05 49.03 -11.16
C THR A 2 -23.82 48.63 -9.71
N LEU A 3 -24.83 48.57 -8.86
CA LEU A 3 -24.68 48.17 -7.43
C LEU A 3 -24.72 46.65 -7.15
N GLN A 4 -25.18 45.84 -8.10
CA GLN A 4 -25.25 44.39 -7.97
C GLN A 4 -23.94 43.69 -8.38
N HIS A 5 -23.08 44.35 -9.17
CA HIS A 5 -21.78 43.81 -9.60
C HIS A 5 -20.68 43.94 -8.54
N ASP A 6 -20.80 44.90 -7.61
CA ASP A 6 -19.82 45.09 -6.52
C ASP A 6 -20.07 44.16 -5.32
N ALA A 7 -21.30 43.66 -5.14
CA ALA A 7 -21.62 42.68 -4.12
C ALA A 7 -21.01 41.28 -4.44
N LEU A 8 -20.94 40.90 -5.72
CA LEU A 8 -20.36 39.61 -6.18
C LEU A 8 -18.83 39.59 -6.17
N ARG A 9 -18.16 40.72 -6.06
CA ARG A 9 -16.68 40.79 -5.94
C ARG A 9 -16.17 40.71 -4.50
N ARG A 10 -17.04 40.76 -3.48
CA ARG A 10 -16.62 40.70 -2.06
C ARG A 10 -16.60 39.33 -1.44
N GLU A 11 -17.01 38.27 -2.15
CA GLU A 11 -16.99 36.87 -1.69
C GLU A 11 -16.00 35.98 -2.48
N ALA A 12 -14.87 36.54 -2.93
CA ALA A 12 -13.74 35.69 -3.21
C ALA A 12 -13.29 35.11 -1.84
N PRO A 13 -13.36 33.77 -1.60
CA PRO A 13 -12.90 33.24 -0.34
C PRO A 13 -11.42 33.62 -0.20
N ARG A 14 -11.13 34.42 0.84
CA ARG A 14 -9.75 34.63 1.29
C ARG A 14 -9.16 33.24 1.38
N SER A 15 -7.98 33.04 0.83
CA SER A 15 -7.17 31.84 1.04
C SER A 15 -6.84 31.77 2.54
N ASP A 16 -7.82 31.36 3.34
CA ASP A 16 -7.60 31.03 4.73
C ASP A 16 -6.53 29.93 4.73
N ARG A 17 -5.37 30.25 5.25
CA ARG A 17 -4.31 29.26 5.48
C ARG A 17 -4.96 28.11 6.21
N VAL A 18 -5.03 26.94 5.57
CA VAL A 18 -5.57 25.73 6.17
C VAL A 18 -4.74 25.44 7.41
N LEU A 19 -5.26 25.84 8.58
CA LEU A 19 -4.62 25.59 9.86
C LEU A 19 -4.75 24.10 10.16
N ILE A 20 -3.62 23.39 10.05
CA ILE A 20 -3.55 21.96 10.36
C ILE A 20 -3.55 21.82 11.88
N PRO A 21 -4.55 21.13 12.47
CA PRO A 21 -4.66 20.95 13.92
C PRO A 21 -3.44 20.25 14.52
N ARG A 22 -3.14 20.57 15.79
CA ARG A 22 -2.03 19.93 16.54
C ARG A 22 -2.11 18.40 16.52
N ALA A 23 -3.32 17.82 16.55
CA ALA A 23 -3.53 16.38 16.47
C ALA A 23 -2.94 15.76 15.20
N ILE A 24 -3.09 16.42 14.05
CA ILE A 24 -2.55 15.95 12.77
C ILE A 24 -1.02 15.99 12.76
N TRP A 25 -0.39 17.01 13.36
CA TRP A 25 1.08 17.06 13.48
C TRP A 25 1.61 15.97 14.41
N LEU A 26 0.91 15.64 15.51
CA LEU A 26 1.27 14.52 16.38
C LEU A 26 1.14 13.17 15.65
N LEU A 27 0.06 12.98 14.87
CA LEU A 27 -0.09 11.79 14.03
C LEU A 27 1.04 11.70 13.00
N ALA A 28 1.37 12.80 12.33
CA ALA A 28 2.46 12.82 11.35
C ALA A 28 3.82 12.51 11.98
N ALA A 29 4.10 13.07 13.15
CA ALA A 29 5.34 12.80 13.89
C ALA A 29 5.42 11.34 14.34
N GLY A 30 4.33 10.77 14.86
CA GLY A 30 4.27 9.36 15.21
C GLY A 30 4.42 8.45 14.00
N MET A 31 3.78 8.77 12.88
CA MET A 31 3.92 8.02 11.63
C MET A 31 5.33 8.13 11.04
N PHE A 32 5.99 9.29 11.17
CA PHE A 32 7.40 9.43 10.82
C PHE A 32 8.28 8.49 11.64
N LEU A 33 8.14 8.54 12.97
CA LEU A 33 8.92 7.67 13.87
C LEU A 33 8.65 6.19 13.63
N TRP A 34 7.38 5.81 13.43
CA TRP A 34 6.99 4.44 13.11
C TRP A 34 7.56 4.00 11.76
N GLY A 35 7.41 4.83 10.72
CA GLY A 35 7.99 4.60 9.39
C GLY A 35 9.51 4.51 9.43
N PHE A 36 10.16 5.36 10.25
CA PHE A 36 11.60 5.32 10.42
C PHE A 36 12.05 4.01 11.08
N GLY A 37 11.41 3.61 12.18
CA GLY A 37 11.69 2.34 12.86
C GLY A 37 11.48 1.13 11.96
N TYR A 38 10.40 1.12 11.16
CA TYR A 38 10.11 0.05 10.22
C TYR A 38 11.11 0.00 9.06
N GLY A 39 11.40 1.13 8.45
CA GLY A 39 12.31 1.21 7.31
C GLY A 39 13.76 0.87 7.65
N LEU A 40 14.20 1.04 8.91
CA LEU A 40 15.54 0.64 9.36
C LEU A 40 15.87 -0.81 9.03
N HIS A 41 14.90 -1.72 9.12
CA HIS A 41 15.16 -3.15 8.98
C HIS A 41 14.41 -3.83 7.82
N THR A 42 13.29 -3.28 7.33
CA THR A 42 12.36 -4.01 6.46
C THR A 42 13.01 -4.56 5.19
N TYR A 43 13.92 -3.83 4.57
CA TYR A 43 14.62 -4.27 3.35
C TYR A 43 15.80 -5.23 3.64
N MET A 44 16.37 -5.17 4.83
CA MET A 44 17.47 -6.05 5.27
C MET A 44 16.96 -7.32 5.94
N PHE A 45 15.70 -7.33 6.38
CA PHE A 45 15.11 -8.45 7.12
C PHE A 45 15.17 -9.79 6.37
N PRO A 46 14.89 -9.88 5.03
CA PRO A 46 15.06 -11.12 4.30
C PRO A 46 16.51 -11.65 4.32
N VAL A 47 17.49 -10.74 4.21
CA VAL A 47 18.91 -11.10 4.24
C VAL A 47 19.35 -11.51 5.65
N TYR A 48 18.86 -10.82 6.67
CA TYR A 48 19.07 -11.22 8.07
C TYR A 48 18.53 -12.64 8.34
N LEU A 49 17.33 -12.97 7.87
CA LEU A 49 16.79 -14.33 8.01
C LEU A 49 17.70 -15.37 7.37
N ARG A 50 18.29 -15.07 6.22
CA ARG A 50 19.29 -15.93 5.57
C ARG A 50 20.53 -16.08 6.43
N SER A 51 21.01 -15.02 7.07
CA SER A 51 22.22 -15.06 7.91
C SER A 51 22.05 -15.91 9.19
N ILE A 52 20.83 -16.10 9.67
CA ILE A 52 20.51 -17.02 10.78
C ILE A 52 20.17 -18.45 10.33
N GLY A 53 20.45 -18.78 9.08
CA GLY A 53 20.31 -20.13 8.53
C GLY A 53 18.95 -20.46 7.91
N CYS A 54 18.02 -19.51 7.76
CA CYS A 54 16.75 -19.76 7.11
C CYS A 54 16.93 -20.03 5.60
N THR A 55 16.21 -21.00 5.06
CA THR A 55 16.14 -21.24 3.62
C THR A 55 15.30 -20.15 2.94
N PRO A 56 15.44 -19.91 1.61
CA PRO A 56 14.58 -18.95 0.91
C PRO A 56 13.08 -19.24 1.05
N SER A 57 12.69 -20.51 1.08
CA SER A 57 11.29 -20.91 1.31
C SER A 57 10.80 -20.52 2.70
N GLN A 58 11.63 -20.67 3.74
CA GLN A 58 11.31 -20.26 5.10
C GLN A 58 11.18 -18.73 5.22
N VAL A 59 12.02 -17.98 4.52
CA VAL A 59 11.85 -16.53 4.41
C VAL A 59 10.49 -16.20 3.75
N GLY A 60 10.13 -16.90 2.68
CA GLY A 60 8.83 -16.78 2.05
C GLY A 60 7.68 -17.05 3.02
N VAL A 61 7.78 -18.09 3.87
CA VAL A 61 6.78 -18.39 4.93
C VAL A 61 6.63 -17.22 5.90
N VAL A 62 7.73 -16.61 6.36
CA VAL A 62 7.69 -15.47 7.29
C VAL A 62 6.91 -14.30 6.68
N PHE A 63 7.17 -13.97 5.41
CA PHE A 63 6.43 -12.89 4.72
C PHE A 63 4.97 -13.26 4.41
N SER A 64 4.68 -14.53 4.11
CA SER A 64 3.29 -15.02 3.96
C SER A 64 2.50 -14.89 5.27
N VAL A 65 3.12 -15.21 6.41
CA VAL A 65 2.52 -14.98 7.74
C VAL A 65 2.25 -13.50 7.98
N SER A 66 3.14 -12.60 7.58
CA SER A 66 2.91 -11.16 7.65
C SER A 66 1.67 -10.73 6.85
N MET A 67 1.55 -11.19 5.61
CA MET A 67 0.39 -10.88 4.76
C MET A 67 -0.91 -11.43 5.35
N ALA A 68 -0.89 -12.66 5.85
CA ALA A 68 -2.04 -13.29 6.50
C ALA A 68 -2.46 -12.54 7.78
N ALA A 69 -1.51 -12.17 8.63
CA ALA A 69 -1.77 -11.41 9.85
C ALA A 69 -2.32 -10.01 9.54
N THR A 70 -1.78 -9.35 8.51
CA THR A 70 -2.30 -8.04 8.03
C THR A 70 -3.74 -8.17 7.54
N ALA A 71 -4.04 -9.15 6.71
CA ALA A 71 -5.40 -9.41 6.21
C ALA A 71 -6.37 -9.72 7.35
N ALA A 72 -5.97 -10.56 8.32
CA ALA A 72 -6.75 -10.89 9.49
C ALA A 72 -7.00 -9.69 10.41
N SER A 73 -6.13 -8.69 10.39
CA SER A 73 -6.24 -7.48 11.21
C SER A 73 -7.27 -6.47 10.67
N CYS A 74 -7.62 -6.51 9.39
CA CYS A 74 -8.47 -5.48 8.76
C CYS A 74 -9.88 -5.43 9.36
N ILE A 75 -10.57 -6.58 9.50
CA ILE A 75 -11.95 -6.63 9.99
C ILE A 75 -12.03 -6.30 11.49
N PRO A 76 -11.26 -6.96 12.38
CA PRO A 76 -11.26 -6.61 13.79
C PRO A 76 -10.85 -5.16 14.07
N GLY A 77 -9.90 -4.61 13.28
CA GLY A 77 -9.47 -3.23 13.38
C GLY A 77 -10.59 -2.23 13.15
N GLY A 78 -11.44 -2.45 12.14
CA GLY A 78 -12.63 -1.63 11.90
C GLY A 78 -13.61 -1.68 13.07
N VAL A 79 -13.91 -2.88 13.60
CA VAL A 79 -14.81 -3.04 14.76
C VAL A 79 -14.27 -2.35 16.01
N LEU A 80 -12.94 -2.43 16.24
CA LEU A 80 -12.30 -1.74 17.37
C LEU A 80 -12.38 -0.22 17.23
N ALA A 81 -12.16 0.31 16.02
CA ALA A 81 -12.24 1.74 15.72
C ALA A 81 -13.66 2.33 15.96
N ASP A 82 -14.72 1.52 15.72
CA ASP A 82 -16.09 1.94 15.89
C ASP A 82 -16.58 1.82 17.35
N ARG A 83 -16.14 0.79 18.08
CA ARG A 83 -16.65 0.47 19.42
C ARG A 83 -15.90 1.18 20.55
N TYR A 84 -14.61 1.41 20.38
CA TYR A 84 -13.74 1.93 21.42
C TYR A 84 -13.25 3.36 21.14
N ASP A 85 -12.60 3.97 22.13
CA ASP A 85 -11.90 5.24 21.97
C ASP A 85 -10.71 5.05 20.99
N ARG A 86 -10.78 5.73 19.84
CA ARG A 86 -9.79 5.60 18.75
C ARG A 86 -8.37 5.87 19.22
N ARG A 87 -8.18 6.87 20.09
CA ARG A 87 -6.86 7.18 20.69
C ARG A 87 -6.30 5.97 21.45
N LYS A 88 -7.14 5.32 22.28
CA LYS A 88 -6.74 4.14 23.04
C LYS A 88 -6.44 2.96 22.12
N VAL A 89 -7.25 2.75 21.09
CA VAL A 89 -7.03 1.70 20.10
C VAL A 89 -5.69 1.89 19.39
N ILE A 90 -5.38 3.11 18.91
CA ILE A 90 -4.08 3.44 18.29
C ILE A 90 -2.93 3.12 19.26
N LEU A 91 -2.99 3.66 20.47
CA LEU A 91 -1.93 3.51 21.45
C LEU A 91 -1.69 2.05 21.84
N LEU A 92 -2.76 1.31 22.15
CA LEU A 92 -2.66 -0.08 22.60
C LEU A 92 -2.15 -1.01 21.48
N THR A 93 -2.62 -0.82 20.24
CA THR A 93 -2.16 -1.64 19.11
C THR A 93 -0.70 -1.36 18.76
N TRP A 94 -0.26 -0.11 18.85
CA TRP A 94 1.13 0.24 18.60
C TRP A 94 2.04 -0.26 19.73
N LEU A 95 1.64 -0.13 20.99
CA LEU A 95 2.39 -0.70 22.11
C LEU A 95 2.47 -2.23 22.04
N ALA A 96 1.41 -2.89 21.58
CA ALA A 96 1.42 -4.34 21.35
C ALA A 96 2.39 -4.75 20.25
N GLY A 97 2.49 -3.95 19.17
CA GLY A 97 3.41 -4.23 18.06
C GLY A 97 4.85 -3.81 18.29
N ALA A 98 5.10 -2.81 19.16
CA ALA A 98 6.43 -2.26 19.42
C ALA A 98 7.48 -3.29 19.86
N PRO A 99 7.17 -4.37 20.61
CA PRO A 99 8.14 -5.40 20.97
C PRO A 99 8.58 -6.34 19.82
N SER A 100 7.95 -6.28 18.64
CA SER A 100 8.28 -7.16 17.52
C SER A 100 9.78 -7.19 17.17
N PRO A 101 10.55 -6.08 17.19
CA PRO A 101 11.99 -6.10 16.94
C PRO A 101 12.78 -6.89 17.96
N ILE A 102 12.29 -7.04 19.20
CA ILE A 102 12.93 -7.89 20.21
C ILE A 102 12.89 -9.36 19.75
N LEU A 103 11.75 -9.78 19.21
CA LEU A 103 11.60 -11.14 18.68
C LEU A 103 12.53 -11.38 17.48
N TYR A 104 12.73 -10.36 16.61
CA TYR A 104 13.72 -10.43 15.53
C TYR A 104 15.15 -10.50 16.05
N TYR A 105 15.50 -9.70 17.06
CA TYR A 105 16.82 -9.70 17.69
C TYR A 105 17.17 -11.06 18.32
N LEU A 106 16.18 -11.69 18.99
CA LEU A 106 16.34 -12.97 19.66
C LEU A 106 16.14 -14.16 18.72
N ALA A 107 15.67 -13.94 17.49
CA ALA A 107 15.36 -15.01 16.55
C ALA A 107 16.58 -15.89 16.25
N ARG A 108 16.40 -17.18 16.41
CA ARG A 108 17.37 -18.21 16.06
C ARG A 108 16.89 -19.05 14.87
N ASP A 109 15.61 -18.96 14.55
CA ASP A 109 14.97 -19.67 13.45
C ASP A 109 13.83 -18.80 12.82
N TYR A 110 13.28 -19.28 11.72
CA TYR A 110 12.20 -18.60 11.01
C TYR A 110 10.89 -18.55 11.82
N ARG A 111 10.64 -19.47 12.76
CA ARG A 111 9.40 -19.53 13.53
C ARG A 111 9.28 -18.36 14.49
N MET A 112 10.36 -18.08 15.21
CA MET A 112 10.41 -16.93 16.10
C MET A 112 10.30 -15.60 15.32
N ALA A 113 10.96 -15.51 14.17
CA ALA A 113 10.83 -14.36 13.27
C ALA A 113 9.39 -14.22 12.72
N ALA A 114 8.72 -15.33 12.41
CA ALA A 114 7.31 -15.35 11.98
C ALA A 114 6.36 -14.85 13.08
N VAL A 115 6.58 -15.22 14.34
CA VAL A 115 5.83 -14.67 15.47
C VAL A 115 6.05 -13.15 15.60
N GLY A 116 7.30 -12.70 15.47
CA GLY A 116 7.64 -11.27 15.53
C GLY A 116 6.94 -10.46 14.42
N ILE A 117 6.95 -10.97 13.17
CA ILE A 117 6.31 -10.26 12.05
C ILE A 117 4.79 -10.32 12.14
N ALA A 118 4.23 -11.41 12.68
CA ALA A 118 2.79 -11.50 12.96
C ALA A 118 2.35 -10.48 14.02
N LEU A 119 3.15 -10.31 15.08
CA LEU A 119 2.92 -9.31 16.11
C LEU A 119 2.97 -7.88 15.54
N TYR A 120 3.99 -7.58 14.71
CA TYR A 120 4.08 -6.30 14.00
C TYR A 120 2.85 -6.08 13.11
N SER A 121 2.50 -7.08 12.28
CA SER A 121 1.34 -6.99 11.38
C SER A 121 0.02 -6.87 12.15
N GLY A 122 -0.07 -7.48 13.34
CA GLY A 122 -1.20 -7.33 14.26
C GLY A 122 -1.37 -5.89 14.75
N SER A 123 -0.29 -5.09 14.87
CA SER A 123 -0.41 -3.69 15.25
C SER A 123 -1.19 -2.84 14.23
N LEU A 124 -1.29 -3.31 12.98
CA LEU A 124 -2.09 -2.66 11.92
C LEU A 124 -3.61 -2.68 12.21
N LEU A 125 -4.06 -3.44 13.23
CA LEU A 125 -5.41 -3.31 13.81
C LEU A 125 -5.77 -1.86 14.19
N GLY A 126 -4.78 -1.04 14.55
CA GLY A 126 -4.96 0.37 14.88
C GLY A 126 -5.13 1.30 13.68
N TYR A 127 -4.85 0.83 12.45
CA TYR A 127 -4.84 1.68 11.27
C TYR A 127 -6.22 2.27 10.91
N PRO A 128 -7.35 1.52 10.98
CA PRO A 128 -8.68 2.10 10.82
C PRO A 128 -9.00 3.19 11.86
N ALA A 129 -8.60 2.97 13.12
CA ALA A 129 -8.79 3.96 14.18
C ALA A 129 -7.95 5.23 13.94
N LEU A 130 -6.71 5.09 13.45
CA LEU A 130 -5.84 6.21 13.09
C LEU A 130 -6.47 7.05 11.97
N ASN A 131 -6.95 6.39 10.91
CA ASN A 131 -7.60 7.07 9.80
C ASN A 131 -8.89 7.79 10.21
N ALA A 132 -9.72 7.13 11.04
CA ALA A 132 -10.94 7.72 11.55
C ALA A 132 -10.68 8.91 12.49
N TYR A 133 -9.64 8.81 13.34
CA TYR A 133 -9.21 9.91 14.20
C TYR A 133 -8.63 11.08 13.39
N ALA A 134 -7.85 10.80 12.34
CA ALA A 134 -7.33 11.82 11.44
C ALA A 134 -8.46 12.59 10.72
N ALA A 135 -9.48 11.86 10.23
CA ALA A 135 -10.64 12.44 9.56
C ALA A 135 -11.46 13.33 10.51
N SER A 136 -11.71 12.88 11.76
CA SER A 136 -12.47 13.64 12.77
C SER A 136 -11.69 14.84 13.34
N SER A 137 -10.36 14.82 13.26
CA SER A 137 -9.49 15.90 13.75
C SER A 137 -9.19 16.95 12.69
N ALA A 138 -9.47 16.67 11.41
CA ALA A 138 -9.26 17.60 10.32
C ALA A 138 -10.32 18.72 10.34
N THR A 139 -9.92 19.94 9.94
CA THR A 139 -10.88 21.02 9.71
C THR A 139 -11.76 20.72 8.49
N ALA A 140 -12.99 21.23 8.49
CA ALA A 140 -13.92 21.05 7.39
C ALA A 140 -13.27 21.44 6.05
N GLY A 141 -13.33 20.56 5.05
CA GLY A 141 -12.69 20.75 3.74
C GLY A 141 -11.18 20.49 3.68
N ALA A 142 -10.50 20.22 4.82
CA ALA A 142 -9.04 20.04 4.87
C ALA A 142 -8.61 18.58 5.09
N SER A 143 -9.53 17.63 5.02
CA SER A 143 -9.23 16.18 5.26
C SER A 143 -8.12 15.67 4.34
N GLY A 144 -8.12 16.04 3.05
CA GLY A 144 -7.08 15.64 2.11
C GLY A 144 -5.69 16.14 2.51
N ALA A 145 -5.58 17.39 2.97
CA ALA A 145 -4.33 17.96 3.45
C ALA A 145 -3.85 17.26 4.73
N ALA A 146 -4.77 16.94 5.66
CA ALA A 146 -4.45 16.23 6.89
C ALA A 146 -3.87 14.83 6.60
N PHE A 147 -4.53 14.04 5.76
CA PHE A 147 -4.01 12.73 5.32
C PHE A 147 -2.69 12.88 4.56
N GLY A 148 -2.56 13.92 3.73
CA GLY A 148 -1.31 14.22 3.02
C GLY A 148 -0.15 14.40 3.98
N VAL A 149 -0.30 15.22 5.02
CA VAL A 149 0.76 15.47 6.04
C VAL A 149 1.13 14.19 6.79
N ILE A 150 0.15 13.38 7.20
CA ILE A 150 0.37 12.11 7.90
C ILE A 150 1.16 11.13 7.01
N ASN A 151 0.75 10.97 5.75
CA ASN A 151 1.42 10.08 4.81
C ASN A 151 2.83 10.57 4.42
N VAL A 152 3.03 11.87 4.29
CA VAL A 152 4.37 12.46 4.08
C VAL A 152 5.28 12.15 5.27
N GLY A 153 4.78 12.24 6.50
CA GLY A 153 5.54 11.85 7.69
C GLY A 153 6.06 10.42 7.57
N PHE A 154 5.17 9.46 7.28
CA PHE A 154 5.57 8.06 7.09
C PHE A 154 6.54 7.88 5.92
N ALA A 155 6.28 8.49 4.77
CA ALA A 155 7.12 8.37 3.58
C ALA A 155 8.55 8.91 3.81
N VAL A 156 8.69 10.06 4.47
CA VAL A 156 10.00 10.62 4.82
C VAL A 156 10.77 9.68 5.75
N GLY A 157 10.09 9.09 6.75
CA GLY A 157 10.67 8.05 7.60
C GLY A 157 11.18 6.86 6.78
N MET A 158 10.37 6.34 5.87
CA MET A 158 10.70 5.20 5.01
C MET A 158 11.80 5.49 3.97
N ILE A 159 11.95 6.73 3.51
CA ILE A 159 13.01 7.12 2.58
C ILE A 159 14.36 7.21 3.29
N ALA A 160 14.39 7.82 4.47
CA ALA A 160 15.64 8.09 5.17
C ALA A 160 16.20 6.86 5.91
N SER A 161 15.32 6.07 6.53
CA SER A 161 15.74 5.04 7.50
C SER A 161 16.45 3.82 6.89
N PRO A 162 16.16 3.30 5.68
CA PRO A 162 16.85 2.11 5.19
C PRO A 162 18.34 2.35 4.98
N LEU A 163 18.74 3.54 4.53
CA LEU A 163 20.15 3.90 4.40
C LEU A 163 20.85 3.95 5.75
N VAL A 164 20.19 4.52 6.77
CA VAL A 164 20.69 4.55 8.16
C VAL A 164 20.80 3.13 8.69
N GLY A 165 19.78 2.29 8.52
CA GLY A 165 19.76 0.91 8.96
C GLY A 165 20.86 0.07 8.29
N GLY A 166 21.13 0.27 7.01
CA GLY A 166 22.24 -0.37 6.30
C GLY A 166 23.58 -0.02 6.92
N ARG A 167 23.81 1.27 7.20
CA ARG A 167 25.04 1.74 7.85
C ARG A 167 25.19 1.19 9.26
N VAL A 168 24.12 1.21 10.05
CA VAL A 168 24.09 0.62 11.41
C VAL A 168 24.42 -0.87 11.35
N SER A 169 23.86 -1.58 10.40
CA SER A 169 24.08 -3.01 10.19
C SER A 169 25.53 -3.34 9.84
N ASP A 170 26.17 -2.55 8.97
CA ASP A 170 27.56 -2.77 8.56
C ASP A 170 28.54 -2.45 9.70
N VAL A 171 28.25 -1.43 10.53
CA VAL A 171 29.17 -0.99 11.62
C VAL A 171 29.00 -1.81 12.90
N TRP A 172 27.75 -2.08 13.31
CA TRP A 172 27.44 -2.70 14.61
C TRP A 172 26.78 -4.07 14.49
N GLY A 173 26.64 -4.58 13.28
CA GLY A 173 26.02 -5.86 12.97
C GLY A 173 24.50 -5.77 12.78
N PRO A 174 23.93 -6.73 12.02
CA PRO A 174 22.54 -6.66 11.57
C PRO A 174 21.50 -6.73 12.69
N LYS A 175 21.83 -7.35 13.83
CA LYS A 175 20.93 -7.43 14.99
C LYS A 175 20.71 -6.08 15.67
N THR A 176 21.72 -5.20 15.69
CA THR A 176 21.65 -3.88 16.35
C THR A 176 20.55 -3.01 15.74
N VAL A 177 20.25 -3.18 14.45
CA VAL A 177 19.19 -2.46 13.75
C VAL A 177 17.82 -2.66 14.42
N PHE A 178 17.57 -3.84 14.97
CA PHE A 178 16.30 -4.13 15.66
C PHE A 178 16.15 -3.39 16.97
N LEU A 179 17.27 -3.16 17.69
CA LEU A 179 17.23 -2.33 18.91
C LEU A 179 16.91 -0.87 18.60
N TRP A 180 17.47 -0.34 17.53
CA TRP A 180 17.10 1.00 17.04
C TRP A 180 15.64 1.06 16.61
N SER A 181 15.15 0.05 15.87
CA SER A 181 13.74 -0.03 15.48
C SER A 181 12.81 -0.04 16.67
N LEU A 182 13.16 -0.81 17.73
CA LEU A 182 12.42 -0.82 18.99
C LEU A 182 12.34 0.58 19.62
N ALA A 183 13.48 1.28 19.72
CA ALA A 183 13.53 2.63 20.27
C ALA A 183 12.60 3.59 19.52
N PHE A 184 12.61 3.53 18.16
CA PHE A 184 11.72 4.36 17.34
C PHE A 184 10.24 3.95 17.48
N PHE A 185 9.90 2.67 17.61
CA PHE A 185 8.52 2.23 17.83
C PHE A 185 7.99 2.65 19.20
N LEU A 186 8.83 2.59 20.24
CA LEU A 186 8.47 3.08 21.57
C LEU A 186 8.31 4.61 21.57
N ALA A 187 9.22 5.34 20.91
CA ALA A 187 9.11 6.78 20.75
C ALA A 187 7.82 7.17 19.98
N ALA A 188 7.49 6.45 18.91
CA ALA A 188 6.25 6.64 18.16
C ALA A 188 5.01 6.41 19.06
N SER A 189 5.00 5.33 19.83
CA SER A 189 3.93 5.02 20.79
C SER A 189 3.82 6.08 21.88
N CYS A 190 4.95 6.61 22.35
CA CYS A 190 4.98 7.71 23.31
C CYS A 190 4.34 8.98 22.72
N VAL A 191 4.65 9.34 21.46
CA VAL A 191 4.02 10.48 20.76
C VAL A 191 2.51 10.28 20.66
N MET A 192 2.03 9.06 20.37
CA MET A 192 0.59 8.75 20.31
C MET A 192 -0.10 8.90 21.66
N ALA A 193 0.59 8.72 22.77
CA ALA A 193 0.04 8.95 24.10
C ALA A 193 -0.36 10.42 24.36
N PHE A 194 0.23 11.37 23.62
CA PHE A 194 -0.08 12.80 23.72
C PHE A 194 -1.21 13.26 22.78
N LEU A 195 -1.86 12.35 22.04
CA LEU A 195 -3.01 12.70 21.22
C LEU A 195 -4.13 13.30 22.09
N PRO A 196 -4.73 14.43 21.72
CA PRO A 196 -5.86 14.99 22.44
C PRO A 196 -7.09 14.07 22.40
N PRO A 197 -7.98 14.15 23.40
CA PRO A 197 -9.23 13.40 23.37
C PRO A 197 -10.10 13.87 22.19
N GLU A 198 -10.82 12.92 21.57
CA GLU A 198 -11.71 13.21 20.45
C GLU A 198 -12.95 13.99 20.92
N ARG A 199 -13.36 15.03 20.20
CA ARG A 199 -14.59 15.78 20.49
C ARG A 199 -15.81 14.90 20.22
N ARG A 200 -16.75 14.81 21.19
CA ARG A 200 -17.94 13.93 21.08
C ARG A 200 -18.82 14.23 19.86
N GLU A 201 -18.93 15.48 19.45
CA GLU A 201 -19.72 15.92 18.29
C GLU A 201 -19.11 15.43 16.96
N ALA A 202 -17.77 15.50 16.83
CA ALA A 202 -17.04 15.00 15.67
C ALA A 202 -17.13 13.47 15.53
N LYS A 203 -17.41 12.73 16.61
CA LYS A 203 -17.57 11.28 16.58
C LYS A 203 -18.83 10.85 15.82
N SER A 204 -19.91 11.62 15.87
CA SER A 204 -21.18 11.34 15.17
C SER A 204 -21.08 11.65 13.67
N GLU A 205 -20.45 12.78 13.31
CA GLU A 205 -20.25 13.15 11.90
C GLU A 205 -19.16 12.32 11.23
N ALA A 206 -18.07 11.98 11.96
CA ALA A 206 -17.00 11.14 11.45
C ALA A 206 -17.42 9.67 11.32
N ALA A 207 -18.38 9.16 12.08
CA ALA A 207 -18.96 7.82 11.86
C ALA A 207 -19.68 7.74 10.50
N ALA A 208 -20.26 8.85 10.04
CA ALA A 208 -20.84 8.98 8.70
C ALA A 208 -19.74 9.18 7.63
N GLY A 209 -18.70 9.96 7.92
CA GLY A 209 -17.60 10.27 7.00
C GLY A 209 -16.42 9.29 7.03
N ALA A 210 -16.11 8.65 8.17
CA ALA A 210 -15.02 7.68 8.29
C ALA A 210 -15.30 6.37 7.57
N GLY A 211 -16.58 6.01 7.37
CA GLY A 211 -16.98 4.98 6.42
C GLY A 211 -16.55 5.33 4.99
N ALA A 212 -16.47 6.62 4.63
CA ALA A 212 -15.99 7.07 3.33
C ALA A 212 -14.45 7.21 3.29
N ALA A 213 -13.81 7.68 4.36
CA ALA A 213 -12.36 7.91 4.41
C ALA A 213 -11.56 6.64 4.75
N ALA A 214 -12.04 5.76 5.62
CA ALA A 214 -11.50 4.41 5.80
C ALA A 214 -11.74 3.57 4.55
N GLY A 215 -12.84 3.83 3.85
CA GLY A 215 -13.09 3.33 2.51
C GLY A 215 -12.12 3.89 1.49
N ALA A 216 -11.72 5.16 1.53
CA ALA A 216 -10.74 5.74 0.62
C ALA A 216 -9.31 5.29 0.93
N ALA A 217 -8.90 5.16 2.19
CA ALA A 217 -7.58 4.63 2.58
C ALA A 217 -7.51 3.09 2.49
N ALA A 218 -8.65 2.40 2.65
CA ALA A 218 -8.85 0.99 2.31
C ALA A 218 -9.48 0.80 0.92
N GLY A 219 -9.63 1.89 0.13
CA GLY A 219 -10.25 1.87 -1.17
C GLY A 219 -11.78 1.81 -1.16
N ALA A 220 -12.47 2.13 -0.06
CA ALA A 220 -13.93 2.18 -0.04
C ALA A 220 -14.42 3.62 -0.28
N GLY A 221 -15.01 3.89 -1.43
CA GLY A 221 -15.64 5.17 -1.80
C GLY A 221 -16.93 5.46 -1.02
N PRO A 222 -17.59 6.61 -1.26
CA PRO A 222 -18.74 7.08 -0.51
C PRO A 222 -19.92 6.10 -0.59
N ARG A 223 -20.69 6.01 0.50
CA ARG A 223 -21.90 5.18 0.61
C ARG A 223 -22.99 5.62 -0.36
N GLY A 224 -22.89 5.24 -1.62
CA GLY A 224 -24.01 5.29 -2.57
C GLY A 224 -24.88 4.04 -2.41
N GLY A 225 -26.17 4.21 -2.14
CA GLY A 225 -27.13 3.13 -1.99
C GLY A 225 -27.44 2.42 -3.31
N GLY A 226 -26.45 1.74 -3.90
CA GLY A 226 -26.64 0.90 -5.07
C GLY A 226 -27.31 -0.43 -4.67
N SER A 227 -28.47 -0.74 -5.23
CA SER A 227 -29.28 -1.92 -5.00
C SER A 227 -28.71 -3.25 -5.53
N GLY A 228 -27.43 -3.25 -5.97
CA GLY A 228 -26.73 -4.45 -6.46
C GLY A 228 -25.98 -5.14 -5.32
N GLY A 229 -26.50 -6.31 -4.85
CA GLY A 229 -25.75 -7.14 -3.89
C GLY A 229 -24.43 -7.66 -4.50
N TYR A 230 -23.56 -8.32 -3.69
CA TYR A 230 -22.32 -8.96 -4.15
C TYR A 230 -22.46 -9.79 -5.42
N ARG A 231 -23.64 -10.41 -5.64
CA ARG A 231 -23.95 -11.16 -6.87
C ARG A 231 -23.94 -10.29 -8.12
N GLY A 232 -24.35 -9.03 -8.04
CA GLY A 232 -24.31 -8.09 -9.17
C GLY A 232 -22.87 -7.71 -9.54
N LEU A 233 -22.01 -7.48 -8.54
CA LEU A 233 -20.60 -7.19 -8.74
C LEU A 233 -19.83 -8.39 -9.33
N LEU A 234 -20.12 -9.60 -8.85
CA LEU A 234 -19.52 -10.85 -9.37
C LEU A 234 -19.96 -11.17 -10.83
N ARG A 235 -21.05 -10.58 -11.30
CA ARG A 235 -21.53 -10.72 -12.70
C ARG A 235 -21.02 -9.61 -13.62
N ASP A 236 -20.41 -8.55 -13.06
CA ASP A 236 -19.81 -7.50 -13.87
C ASP A 236 -18.47 -7.99 -14.43
N GLY A 237 -18.47 -8.36 -15.70
CA GLY A 237 -17.32 -8.93 -16.38
C GLY A 237 -16.11 -8.01 -16.34
N SER A 238 -16.29 -6.70 -16.60
CA SER A 238 -15.18 -5.73 -16.62
C SER A 238 -14.53 -5.58 -15.25
N PHE A 239 -15.34 -5.56 -14.20
CA PHE A 239 -14.85 -5.49 -12.82
C PHE A 239 -14.09 -6.76 -12.40
N MET A 240 -14.65 -7.93 -12.73
CA MET A 240 -14.00 -9.21 -12.43
C MET A 240 -12.67 -9.40 -13.18
N TRP A 241 -12.60 -8.97 -14.44
CA TRP A 241 -11.36 -8.94 -15.21
C TRP A 241 -10.32 -8.02 -14.57
N PHE A 242 -10.71 -6.82 -14.15
CA PHE A 242 -9.81 -5.89 -13.48
C PHE A 242 -9.25 -6.49 -12.19
N ILE A 243 -10.12 -7.09 -11.34
CA ILE A 243 -9.69 -7.81 -10.13
C ILE A 243 -8.70 -8.92 -10.49
N ALA A 244 -9.05 -9.78 -11.45
CA ALA A 244 -8.22 -10.93 -11.81
C ALA A 244 -6.83 -10.49 -12.30
N PHE A 245 -6.75 -9.56 -13.25
CA PHE A 245 -5.45 -9.11 -13.80
C PHE A 245 -4.60 -8.39 -12.78
N TYR A 246 -5.20 -7.51 -12.00
CA TYR A 246 -4.43 -6.80 -10.98
C TYR A 246 -4.02 -7.72 -9.82
N SER A 247 -4.85 -8.72 -9.46
CA SER A 247 -4.48 -9.75 -8.48
C SER A 247 -3.28 -10.57 -8.92
N VAL A 248 -3.22 -10.95 -10.19
CA VAL A 248 -2.05 -11.65 -10.76
C VAL A 248 -0.80 -10.78 -10.69
N CYS A 249 -0.91 -9.49 -11.02
CA CYS A 249 0.21 -8.55 -10.91
C CYS A 249 0.67 -8.36 -9.46
N ALA A 250 -0.26 -8.26 -8.51
CA ALA A 250 0.05 -8.15 -7.10
C ALA A 250 0.70 -9.42 -6.56
N PHE A 251 0.17 -10.59 -6.92
CA PHE A 251 0.80 -11.88 -6.59
C PHE A 251 2.25 -11.93 -7.07
N ALA A 252 2.50 -11.57 -8.33
CA ALA A 252 3.82 -11.55 -8.92
C ALA A 252 4.78 -10.58 -8.19
N TYR A 253 4.28 -9.40 -7.80
CA TYR A 253 5.05 -8.46 -7.01
C TYR A 253 5.42 -9.02 -5.63
N TYR A 254 4.42 -9.50 -4.85
CA TYR A 254 4.67 -10.02 -3.51
C TYR A 254 5.50 -11.31 -3.52
N MET A 255 5.48 -12.07 -4.62
CA MET A 255 6.34 -13.21 -4.84
C MET A 255 7.83 -12.83 -4.86
N ILE A 256 8.18 -11.69 -5.45
CA ILE A 256 9.58 -11.26 -5.59
C ILE A 256 10.02 -10.21 -4.57
N GLN A 257 9.10 -9.52 -3.92
CA GLN A 257 9.39 -8.39 -3.03
C GLN A 257 10.46 -8.72 -1.96
N PRO A 258 10.39 -9.82 -1.19
CA PRO A 258 11.45 -10.17 -0.25
C PRO A 258 12.71 -10.70 -0.94
N LEU A 259 12.63 -11.13 -2.19
CA LEU A 259 13.74 -11.71 -2.94
C LEU A 259 14.65 -10.66 -3.57
N ILE A 260 14.19 -9.41 -3.76
CA ILE A 260 15.01 -8.36 -4.37
C ILE A 260 16.28 -8.10 -3.54
N SER A 261 16.13 -7.98 -2.21
CA SER A 261 17.26 -7.81 -1.31
C SER A 261 18.11 -9.06 -1.19
N GLN A 262 17.49 -10.25 -1.18
CA GLN A 262 18.24 -11.51 -1.20
C GLN A 262 19.05 -11.68 -2.49
N TYR A 263 18.50 -11.30 -3.66
CA TYR A 263 19.20 -11.36 -4.93
C TYR A 263 20.44 -10.45 -4.94
N LEU A 264 20.33 -9.25 -4.37
CA LEU A 264 21.48 -8.35 -4.22
C LEU A 264 22.56 -8.95 -3.30
N ALA A 265 22.17 -9.60 -2.20
CA ALA A 265 23.10 -10.24 -1.29
C ALA A 265 23.73 -11.49 -1.90
N ASP A 266 22.92 -12.40 -2.44
CA ASP A 266 23.34 -13.73 -2.90
C ASP A 266 24.03 -13.76 -4.26
N VAL A 267 23.66 -12.85 -5.17
CA VAL A 267 24.15 -12.83 -6.57
C VAL A 267 25.15 -11.69 -6.80
N ARG A 268 24.96 -10.54 -6.15
CA ARG A 268 25.80 -9.36 -6.33
C ARG A 268 26.71 -9.08 -5.15
N SER A 269 26.68 -9.91 -4.11
CA SER A 269 27.52 -9.79 -2.90
C SER A 269 27.47 -8.39 -2.28
N SER A 270 26.28 -7.76 -2.31
CA SER A 270 26.08 -6.39 -1.86
C SER A 270 26.14 -6.28 -0.34
N SER A 271 26.75 -5.19 0.17
CA SER A 271 26.77 -4.88 1.61
C SER A 271 25.37 -4.55 2.15
N MET A 272 25.19 -4.57 3.47
CA MET A 272 23.95 -4.14 4.10
C MET A 272 23.64 -2.67 3.83
N GLN A 273 24.66 -1.83 3.68
CA GLN A 273 24.48 -0.43 3.27
C GLN A 273 23.91 -0.32 1.84
N ALA A 274 24.38 -1.15 0.89
CA ALA A 274 23.83 -1.19 -0.46
C ALA A 274 22.37 -1.68 -0.48
N ILE A 275 22.02 -2.64 0.39
CA ILE A 275 20.63 -3.09 0.59
C ILE A 275 19.78 -2.00 1.24
N GLY A 276 20.34 -1.24 2.17
CA GLY A 276 19.67 -0.05 2.72
C GLY A 276 19.39 1.00 1.64
N MET A 277 20.37 1.25 0.74
CA MET A 277 20.19 2.15 -0.40
C MET A 277 19.09 1.68 -1.36
N LEU A 278 18.93 0.36 -1.57
CA LEU A 278 17.79 -0.22 -2.27
C LEU A 278 16.47 0.26 -1.66
N GLY A 279 16.31 0.14 -0.34
CA GLY A 279 15.10 0.54 0.35
C GLY A 279 14.79 2.04 0.19
N THR A 280 15.81 2.89 0.34
CA THR A 280 15.70 4.33 0.11
C THR A 280 15.26 4.66 -1.32
N LEU A 281 15.88 4.05 -2.32
CA LEU A 281 15.54 4.29 -3.73
C LEU A 281 14.14 3.80 -4.08
N MET A 282 13.74 2.62 -3.61
CA MET A 282 12.37 2.12 -3.83
C MET A 282 11.33 3.02 -3.16
N SER A 283 11.56 3.48 -1.94
CA SER A 283 10.64 4.38 -1.22
C SER A 283 10.56 5.75 -1.88
N LEU A 284 11.70 6.29 -2.34
CA LEU A 284 11.74 7.54 -3.11
C LEU A 284 11.02 7.39 -4.45
N GLY A 285 11.27 6.28 -5.15
CA GLY A 285 10.57 5.94 -6.39
C GLY A 285 9.07 5.86 -6.19
N GLN A 286 8.61 5.16 -5.14
CA GLN A 286 7.19 5.11 -4.78
C GLN A 286 6.61 6.51 -4.60
N ALA A 287 7.25 7.39 -3.83
CA ALA A 287 6.75 8.74 -3.55
C ALA A 287 6.64 9.59 -4.83
N LEU A 288 7.69 9.61 -5.65
CA LEU A 288 7.74 10.44 -6.86
C LEU A 288 6.89 9.89 -8.00
N ILE A 289 6.93 8.57 -8.23
CA ILE A 289 6.17 7.93 -9.31
C ILE A 289 4.67 7.99 -9.01
N THR A 290 4.24 7.95 -7.72
CA THR A 290 2.81 8.15 -7.37
C THR A 290 2.26 9.45 -7.97
N ALA A 291 2.99 10.55 -7.88
CA ALA A 291 2.56 11.82 -8.45
C ALA A 291 2.50 11.79 -10.00
N VAL A 292 3.41 11.06 -10.64
CA VAL A 292 3.42 10.89 -12.10
C VAL A 292 2.24 10.02 -12.54
N VAL A 293 2.02 8.89 -11.88
CA VAL A 293 0.91 7.95 -12.18
C VAL A 293 -0.44 8.62 -11.94
N ALA A 294 -0.59 9.39 -10.86
CA ALA A 294 -1.82 10.13 -10.59
C ALA A 294 -2.11 11.16 -11.70
N ARG A 295 -1.12 11.96 -12.11
CA ARG A 295 -1.29 12.89 -13.23
C ARG A 295 -1.58 12.19 -14.57
N ALA A 296 -0.99 11.03 -14.80
CA ALA A 296 -1.29 10.21 -15.99
C ALA A 296 -2.71 9.66 -15.93
N ALA A 297 -3.19 9.24 -14.74
CA ALA A 297 -4.55 8.78 -14.50
C ALA A 297 -5.58 9.87 -14.81
N ASP A 298 -5.35 11.11 -14.36
CA ASP A 298 -6.22 12.25 -14.65
C ASP A 298 -6.35 12.51 -16.17
N ARG A 299 -5.28 12.32 -16.92
CA ARG A 299 -5.22 12.61 -18.37
C ARG A 299 -5.68 11.44 -19.24
N ARG A 300 -5.26 10.22 -18.91
CA ARG A 300 -5.40 9.03 -19.77
C ARG A 300 -6.33 7.96 -19.18
N GLY A 301 -6.87 8.17 -17.99
CA GLY A 301 -7.65 7.20 -17.22
C GLY A 301 -6.78 6.35 -16.31
N THR A 302 -7.36 5.95 -15.18
CA THR A 302 -6.65 5.24 -14.11
C THR A 302 -6.17 3.86 -14.56
N VAL A 303 -7.03 3.10 -15.25
CA VAL A 303 -6.72 1.74 -15.69
C VAL A 303 -5.54 1.74 -16.67
N VAL A 304 -5.50 2.71 -17.62
CA VAL A 304 -4.39 2.88 -18.57
C VAL A 304 -3.10 3.28 -17.84
N ALA A 305 -3.18 4.24 -16.91
CA ALA A 305 -2.02 4.73 -16.19
C ALA A 305 -1.39 3.65 -15.31
N VAL A 306 -2.22 2.87 -14.60
CA VAL A 306 -1.75 1.73 -13.79
C VAL A 306 -1.14 0.65 -14.68
N GLY A 307 -1.79 0.28 -15.77
CA GLY A 307 -1.24 -0.71 -16.72
C GLY A 307 0.11 -0.29 -17.31
N ALA A 308 0.25 0.98 -17.72
CA ALA A 308 1.51 1.51 -18.23
C ALA A 308 2.62 1.50 -17.14
N ASN A 309 2.28 1.84 -15.91
CA ASN A 309 3.23 1.76 -14.79
C ASN A 309 3.70 0.32 -14.52
N LEU A 310 2.81 -0.67 -14.66
CA LEU A 310 3.18 -2.09 -14.55
C LEU A 310 4.13 -2.52 -15.66
N LEU A 311 3.99 -2.02 -16.89
CA LEU A 311 4.94 -2.30 -17.98
C LEU A 311 6.32 -1.69 -17.71
N VAL A 312 6.38 -0.46 -17.15
CA VAL A 312 7.65 0.14 -16.68
C VAL A 312 8.29 -0.72 -15.60
N PHE A 313 7.49 -1.25 -14.66
CA PHE A 313 7.98 -2.18 -13.64
C PHE A 313 8.59 -3.44 -14.27
N VAL A 314 7.98 -4.04 -15.30
CA VAL A 314 8.50 -5.22 -16.01
C VAL A 314 9.88 -4.94 -16.63
N VAL A 315 10.00 -3.84 -17.36
CA VAL A 315 11.28 -3.45 -17.98
C VAL A 315 12.36 -3.26 -16.91
N SER A 316 12.00 -2.58 -15.82
CA SER A 316 12.93 -2.35 -14.70
C SER A 316 13.35 -3.65 -14.03
N LEU A 317 12.42 -4.59 -13.86
CA LEU A 317 12.69 -5.90 -13.27
C LEU A 317 13.63 -6.74 -14.13
N LEU A 318 13.38 -6.79 -15.44
CA LEU A 318 14.25 -7.50 -16.38
C LEU A 318 15.63 -6.86 -16.45
N CYS A 319 15.73 -5.54 -16.54
CA CYS A 319 17.02 -4.84 -16.50
C CYS A 319 17.76 -5.11 -15.18
N PHE A 320 17.06 -5.12 -14.05
CA PHE A 320 17.64 -5.44 -12.75
C PHE A 320 18.29 -6.82 -12.71
N VAL A 321 17.67 -7.83 -13.33
CA VAL A 321 18.21 -9.22 -13.32
C VAL A 321 19.28 -9.41 -14.37
N LEU A 322 19.10 -8.87 -15.59
CA LEU A 322 19.94 -9.16 -16.77
C LEU A 322 21.18 -8.28 -16.85
N VAL A 323 21.15 -7.05 -16.32
CA VAL A 323 22.25 -6.09 -16.46
C VAL A 323 23.01 -5.94 -15.15
N PRO A 324 24.23 -6.51 -15.03
CA PRO A 324 25.01 -6.45 -13.78
C PRO A 324 25.80 -5.13 -13.64
N SER A 325 25.15 -3.99 -13.92
CA SER A 325 25.74 -2.66 -13.77
C SER A 325 25.21 -1.98 -12.51
N PRO A 326 26.06 -1.44 -11.61
CA PRO A 326 25.63 -0.72 -10.43
C PRO A 326 24.72 0.47 -10.76
N ALA A 327 25.06 1.27 -11.77
CA ALA A 327 24.26 2.43 -12.18
C ALA A 327 22.87 2.01 -12.67
N VAL A 328 22.78 0.97 -13.51
CA VAL A 328 21.51 0.43 -13.99
C VAL A 328 20.69 -0.11 -12.82
N THR A 329 21.35 -0.79 -11.88
CA THR A 329 20.69 -1.31 -10.67
C THR A 329 20.02 -0.18 -9.88
N LEU A 330 20.69 0.94 -9.64
CA LEU A 330 20.10 2.07 -8.89
C LEU A 330 18.86 2.64 -9.58
N VAL A 331 18.91 2.81 -10.90
CA VAL A 331 17.76 3.27 -11.69
C VAL A 331 16.61 2.25 -11.62
N CYS A 332 16.93 0.96 -11.78
CA CYS A 332 15.92 -0.10 -11.69
C CYS A 332 15.24 -0.13 -10.31
N LEU A 333 16.00 -0.01 -9.23
CA LEU A 333 15.45 -0.01 -7.87
C LEU A 333 14.51 1.18 -7.63
N PHE A 334 14.85 2.35 -8.14
CA PHE A 334 13.97 3.51 -8.12
C PHE A 334 12.65 3.24 -8.88
N LEU A 335 12.73 2.70 -10.08
CA LEU A 335 11.56 2.39 -10.91
C LEU A 335 10.74 1.23 -10.36
N LEU A 336 11.34 0.24 -9.69
CA LEU A 336 10.64 -0.86 -9.04
C LEU A 336 9.74 -0.38 -7.88
N GLY A 337 10.07 0.75 -7.25
CA GLY A 337 9.18 1.44 -6.32
C GLY A 337 7.84 1.86 -6.93
N GLY A 338 7.79 2.00 -8.25
CA GLY A 338 6.59 2.35 -9.00
C GLY A 338 5.42 1.37 -8.84
N PHE A 339 5.66 0.08 -8.56
CA PHE A 339 4.58 -0.85 -8.29
C PHE A 339 3.72 -0.40 -7.09
N MET A 340 4.36 -0.04 -6.00
CA MET A 340 3.68 0.50 -4.80
C MET A 340 2.99 1.84 -5.07
N ALA A 341 3.54 2.66 -5.97
CA ALA A 341 2.92 3.89 -6.44
C ALA A 341 1.57 3.61 -7.14
N GLY A 342 1.53 2.59 -7.99
CA GLY A 342 0.30 2.14 -8.66
C GLY A 342 -0.77 1.66 -7.69
N GLN A 343 -0.39 1.03 -6.58
CA GLN A 343 -1.34 0.59 -5.54
C GLN A 343 -2.14 1.75 -4.93
N GLY A 344 -1.54 2.93 -4.74
CA GLY A 344 -2.26 4.10 -4.24
C GLY A 344 -3.33 4.61 -5.20
N VAL A 345 -3.14 4.39 -6.51
CA VAL A 345 -4.02 4.92 -7.57
C VAL A 345 -5.03 3.87 -8.05
N VAL A 346 -4.74 2.58 -7.91
CA VAL A 346 -5.57 1.49 -8.47
C VAL A 346 -7.01 1.47 -7.95
N TYR A 347 -7.24 1.92 -6.73
CA TYR A 347 -8.58 2.01 -6.17
C TYR A 347 -9.46 3.01 -6.93
N ALA A 348 -8.89 4.07 -7.51
CA ALA A 348 -9.63 4.95 -8.40
C ALA A 348 -10.08 4.24 -9.68
N GLY A 349 -9.34 3.20 -10.13
CA GLY A 349 -9.73 2.35 -11.25
C GLY A 349 -11.00 1.54 -11.01
N VAL A 350 -11.26 1.12 -9.77
CA VAL A 350 -12.54 0.51 -9.37
C VAL A 350 -13.69 1.48 -9.62
N GLY A 351 -13.51 2.75 -9.23
CA GLY A 351 -14.50 3.81 -9.49
C GLY A 351 -14.68 4.09 -10.98
N GLU A 352 -13.59 4.10 -11.76
CA GLU A 352 -13.63 4.32 -13.22
C GLU A 352 -14.43 3.22 -13.95
N ILE A 353 -14.26 1.97 -13.54
CA ILE A 353 -14.92 0.80 -14.16
C ILE A 353 -16.40 0.73 -13.78
N LEU A 354 -16.70 0.83 -12.48
CA LEU A 354 -18.06 0.66 -11.97
C LEU A 354 -18.90 1.93 -12.02
N ARG A 355 -18.28 3.10 -12.20
CA ARG A 355 -18.94 4.42 -12.24
C ARG A 355 -19.87 4.61 -11.03
N GLU A 356 -21.18 4.81 -11.28
CA GLU A 356 -22.19 5.02 -10.23
C GLU A 356 -22.42 3.79 -9.32
N ARG A 357 -21.94 2.59 -9.73
CA ARG A 357 -22.07 1.34 -8.97
C ARG A 357 -20.88 1.09 -8.02
N ALA A 358 -19.88 1.98 -8.00
CA ALA A 358 -18.73 1.87 -7.11
C ALA A 358 -19.17 2.14 -5.67
N ASP A 359 -19.47 1.08 -4.93
CA ASP A 359 -19.86 1.11 -3.52
C ASP A 359 -18.79 0.47 -2.62
N GLY A 360 -18.98 0.57 -1.30
CA GLY A 360 -18.05 -0.02 -0.33
C GLY A 360 -17.85 -1.54 -0.49
N LYS A 361 -18.83 -2.25 -1.09
CA LYS A 361 -18.74 -3.70 -1.34
C LYS A 361 -17.77 -4.01 -2.48
N ALA A 362 -17.73 -3.16 -3.52
CA ALA A 362 -16.80 -3.30 -4.64
C ALA A 362 -15.35 -3.15 -4.16
N PHE A 363 -15.08 -2.13 -3.35
CA PHE A 363 -13.75 -1.91 -2.76
C PHE A 363 -13.35 -3.03 -1.78
N ALA A 364 -14.30 -3.52 -0.97
CA ALA A 364 -14.06 -4.64 -0.07
C ALA A 364 -13.74 -5.93 -0.83
N LEU A 365 -14.47 -6.23 -1.91
CA LEU A 365 -14.23 -7.40 -2.75
C LEU A 365 -12.86 -7.32 -3.43
N PHE A 366 -12.50 -6.14 -3.96
CA PHE A 366 -11.18 -5.89 -4.55
C PHE A 366 -10.07 -6.10 -3.52
N SER A 367 -10.17 -5.50 -2.33
CA SER A 367 -9.17 -5.62 -1.25
C SER A 367 -9.04 -7.05 -0.76
N LEU A 368 -10.15 -7.79 -0.65
CA LEU A 368 -10.15 -9.20 -0.24
C LEU A 368 -9.41 -10.07 -1.26
N ALA A 369 -9.69 -9.89 -2.56
CA ALA A 369 -9.01 -10.62 -3.62
C ALA A 369 -7.50 -10.35 -3.60
N MET A 370 -7.09 -9.07 -3.47
CA MET A 370 -5.70 -8.66 -3.37
C MET A 370 -4.99 -9.31 -2.18
N SER A 371 -5.60 -9.23 -1.00
CA SER A 371 -5.01 -9.76 0.23
C SER A 371 -4.86 -11.28 0.18
N THR A 372 -5.88 -11.99 -0.31
CA THR A 372 -5.88 -13.46 -0.38
C THR A 372 -4.76 -13.97 -1.29
N VAL A 373 -4.62 -13.37 -2.47
CA VAL A 373 -3.60 -13.78 -3.44
C VAL A 373 -2.19 -13.44 -2.95
N SER A 374 -2.03 -12.30 -2.28
CA SER A 374 -0.75 -11.83 -1.75
C SER A 374 -0.16 -12.74 -0.66
N ILE A 375 -0.99 -13.52 0.05
CA ILE A 375 -0.51 -14.46 1.10
C ILE A 375 0.39 -15.55 0.50
N PHE A 376 0.05 -16.07 -0.67
CA PHE A 376 0.77 -17.19 -1.27
C PHE A 376 2.03 -16.77 -2.04
N GLY A 377 2.11 -15.50 -2.47
CA GLY A 377 3.20 -14.98 -3.29
C GLY A 377 4.58 -15.22 -2.68
N PRO A 378 4.88 -14.73 -1.46
CA PRO A 378 6.21 -14.84 -0.87
C PRO A 378 6.69 -16.28 -0.67
N TYR A 379 5.79 -17.20 -0.28
CA TYR A 379 6.12 -18.63 -0.14
C TYR A 379 6.52 -19.25 -1.48
N MET A 380 5.70 -19.04 -2.52
CA MET A 380 6.00 -19.57 -3.86
C MET A 380 7.31 -18.98 -4.41
N GLY A 381 7.51 -17.68 -4.23
CA GLY A 381 8.74 -17.02 -4.63
C GLY A 381 9.96 -17.61 -3.95
N GLY A 382 9.92 -17.78 -2.64
CA GLY A 382 10.99 -18.40 -1.86
C GLY A 382 11.28 -19.84 -2.27
N ALA A 383 10.25 -20.66 -2.53
CA ALA A 383 10.38 -22.04 -2.99
C ALA A 383 11.02 -22.12 -4.40
N MET A 384 10.64 -21.22 -5.30
CA MET A 384 11.25 -21.14 -6.65
C MET A 384 12.69 -20.64 -6.59
N TYR A 385 12.95 -19.61 -5.77
CA TYR A 385 14.28 -19.04 -5.59
C TYR A 385 15.29 -20.08 -5.04
N ALA A 386 14.84 -20.99 -4.18
CA ALA A 386 15.66 -22.09 -3.67
C ALA A 386 16.15 -23.02 -4.77
N ARG A 387 15.41 -23.17 -5.88
CA ARG A 387 15.79 -23.99 -7.04
C ARG A 387 16.61 -23.19 -8.05
N SER A 388 16.21 -21.98 -8.34
CA SER A 388 16.89 -21.09 -9.28
C SER A 388 16.64 -19.64 -8.89
N ARG A 389 17.73 -18.88 -8.69
CA ARG A 389 17.69 -17.49 -8.23
C ARG A 389 16.98 -16.53 -9.18
N GLY A 390 16.99 -16.81 -10.50
CA GLY A 390 16.37 -15.95 -11.52
C GLY A 390 14.90 -16.30 -11.81
N THR A 391 14.48 -17.54 -11.60
CA THR A 391 13.16 -18.03 -12.03
C THR A 391 11.98 -17.23 -11.49
N PRO A 392 11.89 -16.86 -10.19
CA PRO A 392 10.77 -16.09 -9.69
C PRO A 392 10.68 -14.70 -10.34
N PHE A 393 11.81 -14.07 -10.68
CA PHE A 393 11.83 -12.76 -11.34
C PHE A 393 11.33 -12.82 -12.78
N TYR A 394 11.75 -13.83 -13.55
CA TYR A 394 11.27 -14.03 -14.93
C TYR A 394 9.78 -14.35 -14.96
N LEU A 395 9.31 -15.22 -14.05
CA LEU A 395 7.88 -15.52 -13.94
C LEU A 395 7.09 -14.26 -13.56
N ALA A 396 7.56 -13.49 -12.58
CA ALA A 396 6.91 -12.25 -12.18
C ALA A 396 6.85 -11.26 -13.34
N ALA A 397 7.96 -11.09 -14.09
CA ALA A 397 8.01 -10.22 -15.27
C ALA A 397 6.96 -10.66 -16.31
N GLY A 398 6.86 -11.95 -16.61
CA GLY A 398 5.89 -12.49 -17.56
C GLY A 398 4.45 -12.24 -17.11
N LEU A 399 4.13 -12.56 -15.86
CA LEU A 399 2.78 -12.36 -15.30
C LEU A 399 2.37 -10.88 -15.30
N VAL A 400 3.28 -9.98 -14.88
CA VAL A 400 2.99 -8.54 -14.86
C VAL A 400 2.94 -7.96 -16.28
N ALA A 401 3.75 -8.45 -17.21
CA ALA A 401 3.70 -8.01 -18.60
C ALA A 401 2.34 -8.32 -19.24
N VAL A 402 1.86 -9.55 -19.09
CA VAL A 402 0.55 -9.96 -19.59
C VAL A 402 -0.57 -9.18 -18.90
N GLY A 403 -0.57 -9.14 -17.57
CA GLY A 403 -1.59 -8.42 -16.80
C GLY A 403 -1.60 -6.91 -17.10
N GLY A 404 -0.43 -6.28 -17.16
CA GLY A 404 -0.30 -4.86 -17.48
C GLY A 404 -0.74 -4.52 -18.91
N ALA A 405 -0.36 -5.34 -19.90
CA ALA A 405 -0.80 -5.16 -21.28
C ALA A 405 -2.31 -5.29 -21.44
N LEU A 406 -2.93 -6.28 -20.77
CA LEU A 406 -4.37 -6.47 -20.77
C LEU A 406 -5.10 -5.31 -20.08
N LEU A 407 -4.57 -4.79 -18.97
CA LEU A 407 -5.13 -3.59 -18.31
C LEU A 407 -5.06 -2.35 -19.21
N VAL A 408 -3.95 -2.13 -19.92
CA VAL A 408 -3.86 -1.03 -20.90
C VAL A 408 -4.90 -1.17 -22.00
N ARG A 409 -5.02 -2.36 -22.59
CA ARG A 409 -5.99 -2.67 -23.64
C ARG A 409 -7.43 -2.39 -23.19
N GLU A 410 -7.82 -2.93 -22.05
CA GLU A 410 -9.17 -2.76 -21.50
C GLU A 410 -9.45 -1.30 -21.10
N GLY A 411 -8.48 -0.61 -20.49
CA GLY A 411 -8.62 0.81 -20.17
C GLY A 411 -8.83 1.69 -21.41
N ILE A 412 -8.16 1.39 -22.53
CA ILE A 412 -8.39 2.07 -23.81
C ILE A 412 -9.80 1.73 -24.35
N ALA A 413 -10.24 0.47 -24.28
CA ALA A 413 -11.56 0.05 -24.72
C ALA A 413 -12.69 0.72 -23.93
N ILE A 414 -12.56 0.81 -22.61
CA ILE A 414 -13.52 1.52 -21.73
C ILE A 414 -13.66 2.99 -22.16
N ARG A 415 -12.56 3.67 -22.44
CA ARG A 415 -12.58 5.09 -22.84
C ARG A 415 -13.10 5.35 -24.23
N SER A 416 -12.85 4.44 -25.18
CA SER A 416 -13.34 4.55 -26.56
C SER A 416 -14.83 4.19 -26.74
N GLY A 417 -15.53 3.89 -25.64
CA GLY A 417 -16.94 3.46 -25.67
C GLY A 417 -17.15 2.05 -26.24
N ARG A 418 -16.06 1.33 -26.56
CA ARG A 418 -16.07 -0.06 -27.03
C ARG A 418 -15.93 -1.08 -25.90
N GLY A 419 -15.99 -0.62 -24.64
CA GLY A 419 -15.87 -1.45 -23.45
C GLY A 419 -17.02 -2.43 -23.31
N GLY A 420 -16.81 -3.66 -23.74
CA GLY A 420 -17.74 -4.78 -23.76
C GLY A 420 -17.20 -5.98 -24.52
N GLY A 421 -16.00 -5.86 -25.14
CA GLY A 421 -15.52 -6.81 -26.14
C GLY A 421 -15.26 -8.24 -25.67
N LEU A 422 -15.01 -8.50 -24.39
CA LEU A 422 -14.83 -9.86 -23.87
C LEU A 422 -16.08 -10.38 -23.12
N ALA A 423 -17.00 -9.48 -22.71
CA ALA A 423 -18.24 -9.86 -22.02
C ALA A 423 -19.47 -9.87 -22.94
N ALA A 424 -19.40 -9.25 -24.13
CA ALA A 424 -20.53 -9.14 -25.06
C ALA A 424 -20.77 -10.39 -25.95
N GLU A 425 -19.82 -11.32 -25.98
CA GLU A 425 -19.91 -12.50 -26.88
C GLU A 425 -20.69 -13.68 -26.30
N GLN A 426 -21.27 -13.55 -25.08
CA GLN A 426 -22.01 -14.66 -24.45
C GLN A 426 -23.43 -14.31 -23.91
N ILE A 427 -24.17 -13.41 -24.54
CA ILE A 427 -25.60 -13.32 -24.27
C ILE A 427 -26.35 -13.43 -25.61
N PRO A 428 -26.79 -14.65 -26.05
CA PRO A 428 -27.74 -14.78 -27.12
C PRO A 428 -29.12 -14.39 -26.60
N GLY A 429 -29.73 -13.36 -27.18
CA GLY A 429 -31.15 -13.07 -27.02
C GLY A 429 -31.48 -11.73 -26.34
N ARG A 430 -31.18 -10.62 -27.02
CA ARG A 430 -31.95 -9.39 -26.80
C ARG A 430 -32.81 -9.17 -28.05
N PRO A 431 -34.16 -9.21 -27.96
CA PRO A 431 -34.98 -8.85 -29.11
C PRO A 431 -34.85 -7.36 -29.39
N ASP A 432 -34.60 -7.02 -30.65
CA ASP A 432 -34.60 -5.67 -31.18
C ASP A 432 -35.93 -4.99 -30.88
N SER A 433 -35.89 -3.93 -30.05
CA SER A 433 -37.02 -3.01 -29.91
C SER A 433 -36.86 -1.86 -30.91
N THR A 434 -37.02 -2.20 -32.19
CA THR A 434 -37.39 -1.25 -33.24
C THR A 434 -38.71 -1.71 -33.80
N THR A 435 -39.82 -1.19 -33.25
CA THR A 435 -41.07 -0.91 -33.97
C THR A 435 -42.10 -0.32 -33.01
N ILE A 436 -42.46 0.89 -33.32
CA ILE A 436 -43.59 1.78 -33.13
C ILE A 436 -43.22 3.04 -32.40
#